data_4ef1dbcc8ac7b1458aac4514c98d7e9a
#
_entry.id   4ef1dbcc8ac7b1458aac4514c98d7e9a
#
_cell.length_a   1.000
_cell.length_b   1.000
_cell.length_c   1.000
_cell.angle_alpha   90.00
_cell.angle_beta   90.00
_cell.angle_gamma   90.00
#
_symmetry.space_group_name_H-M   'P 1'
#
loop_
_entity.id
_entity.type
_entity.pdbx_description
1 polymer ?
#
loop_
_entity_poly.entity_id
_entity_poly.type
_entity_poly.pdbx_seq_one_letter_code
_entity_poly.pdbx_strand_id
1 'polypeptide(L)'
;REILAWANQQGIQQFVYTHKGDNALTILRDLGLDVYFTEILTSQSGFARKPSPEAATYLISKYHLKPERTFYIGDRTLDIEFAQNSSIQSINFLGTPVDCNHQISCLADIPSLSL
;
A
#
# COMPACT_ATOMS: atom_id res chain seq x y z
N ARG A 1 3.23 -12.63 5.70
CA ARG A 1 4.56 -12.52 6.36
C ARG A 1 5.70 -12.83 5.39
N GLU A 2 5.58 -13.88 4.61
CA GLU A 2 6.64 -14.25 3.65
C GLU A 2 6.84 -13.19 2.57
N ILE A 3 5.75 -12.63 2.04
CA ILE A 3 5.86 -11.60 1.00
C ILE A 3 6.46 -10.31 1.56
N LEU A 4 6.17 -9.96 2.81
CA LEU A 4 6.73 -8.78 3.45
C LEU A 4 8.24 -8.94 3.65
N ALA A 5 8.68 -10.11 4.08
CA ALA A 5 10.10 -10.41 4.21
C ALA A 5 10.80 -10.38 2.86
N TRP A 6 10.17 -10.96 1.82
CA TRP A 6 10.72 -10.92 0.46
C TRP A 6 10.94 -9.48 -0.01
N ALA A 7 9.95 -8.61 0.17
CA ALA A 7 10.05 -7.22 -0.24
C ALA A 7 11.19 -6.49 0.48
N ASN A 8 11.33 -6.73 1.79
CA ASN A 8 12.44 -6.15 2.54
C ASN A 8 13.80 -6.62 2.03
N GLN A 9 13.92 -7.90 1.66
CA GLN A 9 15.16 -8.45 1.10
C GLN A 9 15.50 -7.84 -0.25
N GLN A 10 14.49 -7.40 -1.02
CA GLN A 10 14.69 -6.74 -2.30
C GLN A 10 14.97 -5.25 -2.16
N GLY A 11 15.03 -4.73 -0.95
CA GLY A 11 15.23 -3.30 -0.72
C GLY A 11 14.00 -2.45 -1.01
N ILE A 12 12.82 -3.05 -1.05
CA ILE A 12 11.56 -2.35 -1.30
C ILE A 12 11.07 -1.76 0.03
N GLN A 13 10.85 -0.45 0.07
CA GLN A 13 10.23 0.19 1.23
C GLN A 13 8.75 -0.11 1.25
N GLN A 14 8.22 -0.43 2.43
CA GLN A 14 6.84 -0.82 2.61
C GLN A 14 6.13 0.11 3.58
N PHE A 15 4.87 0.44 3.27
CA PHE A 15 4.03 1.34 4.05
C PHE A 15 2.64 0.74 4.19
N VAL A 16 1.94 1.14 5.24
CA VAL A 16 0.52 0.82 5.40
C VAL A 16 -0.27 2.11 5.39
N TYR A 17 -1.39 2.13 4.67
CA TYR A 17 -2.37 3.20 4.76
C TYR A 17 -3.76 2.57 4.90
N THR A 18 -4.39 2.78 6.04
CA THR A 18 -5.70 2.20 6.36
C THR A 18 -6.60 3.28 6.95
N HIS A 19 -7.91 3.16 6.71
CA HIS A 19 -8.91 4.01 7.35
C HIS A 19 -9.29 3.52 8.75
N LYS A 20 -8.76 2.38 9.19
CA LYS A 20 -8.91 1.95 10.58
C LYS A 20 -8.11 2.87 11.48
N GLY A 21 -8.56 2.98 12.74
CA GLY A 21 -7.89 3.81 13.73
C GLY A 21 -6.63 3.15 14.31
N ASP A 22 -6.18 3.65 15.45
CA ASP A 22 -4.93 3.19 16.07
C ASP A 22 -4.94 1.72 16.45
N ASN A 23 -6.11 1.06 16.49
CA ASN A 23 -6.18 -0.38 16.68
C ASN A 23 -5.37 -1.15 15.62
N ALA A 24 -5.25 -0.59 14.41
CA ALA A 24 -4.45 -1.21 13.37
C ALA A 24 -2.98 -1.35 13.78
N LEU A 25 -2.43 -0.33 14.45
CA LEU A 25 -1.05 -0.39 14.96
C LEU A 25 -0.88 -1.50 15.98
N THR A 26 -1.82 -1.61 16.91
CA THR A 26 -1.78 -2.65 17.94
C THR A 26 -1.83 -4.04 17.32
N ILE A 27 -2.74 -4.24 16.37
CA ILE A 27 -2.87 -5.52 15.67
C ILE A 27 -1.58 -5.90 14.97
N LEU A 28 -0.98 -4.96 14.23
CA LEU A 28 0.27 -5.22 13.50
C LEU A 28 1.42 -5.55 14.46
N ARG A 29 1.51 -4.85 15.59
CA ARG A 29 2.52 -5.13 16.61
C ARG A 29 2.33 -6.51 17.22
N ASP A 30 1.09 -6.86 17.56
CA ASP A 30 0.78 -8.15 18.15
C ASP A 30 1.10 -9.31 17.21
N LEU A 31 0.96 -9.10 15.90
CA LEU A 31 1.30 -10.08 14.88
C LEU A 31 2.79 -10.07 14.51
N GLY A 32 3.56 -9.13 15.03
CA GLY A 32 4.96 -8.97 14.68
C GLY A 32 5.19 -8.48 13.27
N LEU A 33 4.21 -7.83 12.66
CA LEU A 33 4.29 -7.36 11.27
C LEU A 33 4.76 -5.92 11.14
N ASP A 34 4.67 -5.13 12.21
CA ASP A 34 5.04 -3.71 12.18
C ASP A 34 6.49 -3.48 11.77
N VAL A 35 7.37 -4.44 12.05
CA VAL A 35 8.79 -4.35 11.73
C VAL A 35 9.06 -4.30 10.22
N TYR A 36 8.11 -4.74 9.40
CA TYR A 36 8.27 -4.74 7.94
C TYR A 36 7.94 -3.40 7.29
N PHE A 37 7.33 -2.46 8.03
CA PHE A 37 6.83 -1.22 7.45
C PHE A 37 7.65 -0.02 7.91
N THR A 38 7.97 0.85 6.94
CA THR A 38 8.70 2.09 7.22
C THR A 38 7.82 3.08 7.95
N GLU A 39 6.55 3.17 7.57
CA GLU A 39 5.57 4.03 8.23
C GLU A 39 4.18 3.44 8.06
N ILE A 40 3.33 3.66 9.07
CA ILE A 40 1.94 3.19 9.07
C ILE A 40 1.05 4.40 9.27
N LEU A 41 0.17 4.66 8.28
CA LEU A 41 -0.80 5.75 8.33
C LEU A 41 -2.18 5.17 8.64
N THR A 42 -2.91 5.84 9.54
CA THR A 42 -4.26 5.44 9.95
C THR A 42 -5.24 6.58 9.72
N SER A 43 -6.51 6.37 10.07
CA SER A 43 -7.52 7.41 10.03
C SER A 43 -7.18 8.60 10.94
N GLN A 44 -6.30 8.40 11.92
CA GLN A 44 -5.92 9.42 12.89
C GLN A 44 -4.63 10.14 12.50
N SER A 45 -4.05 9.83 11.35
CA SER A 45 -2.84 10.49 10.85
C SER A 45 -3.11 11.90 10.30
N GLY A 46 -4.37 12.27 10.11
CA GLY A 46 -4.74 13.62 9.75
C GLY A 46 -4.84 13.92 8.26
N PHE A 47 -4.82 12.87 7.41
CA PHE A 47 -4.93 13.06 5.97
C PHE A 47 -6.38 12.93 5.49
N ALA A 48 -6.69 13.60 4.38
CA ALA A 48 -7.97 13.43 3.73
C ALA A 48 -8.14 11.95 3.31
N ARG A 49 -9.35 11.43 3.45
CA ARG A 49 -9.64 10.03 3.17
C ARG A 49 -9.48 9.70 1.68
N LYS A 50 -9.18 8.45 1.39
CA LYS A 50 -9.18 7.97 0.01
C LYS A 50 -10.53 8.27 -0.66
N PRO A 51 -10.58 8.61 -1.93
CA PRO A 51 -9.50 8.53 -2.92
C PRO A 51 -8.62 9.79 -3.02
N SER A 52 -8.62 10.67 -2.03
CA SER A 52 -7.71 11.82 -2.03
C SER A 52 -6.25 11.36 -2.04
N PRO A 53 -5.38 11.95 -2.87
CA PRO A 53 -3.97 11.54 -2.94
C PRO A 53 -3.10 12.07 -1.80
N GLU A 54 -3.67 12.76 -0.83
CA GLU A 54 -2.91 13.49 0.19
C GLU A 54 -1.91 12.60 0.94
N ALA A 55 -2.34 11.42 1.40
CA ALA A 55 -1.47 10.51 2.15
C ALA A 55 -0.33 9.99 1.28
N ALA A 56 -0.61 9.62 0.03
CA ALA A 56 0.43 9.14 -0.88
C ALA A 56 1.42 10.25 -1.22
N THR A 57 0.94 11.46 -1.46
CA THR A 57 1.79 12.61 -1.73
C THR A 57 2.74 12.88 -0.56
N TYR A 58 2.22 12.78 0.66
CA TYR A 58 3.04 12.90 1.88
C TYR A 58 4.18 11.88 1.90
N LEU A 59 3.88 10.61 1.66
CA LEU A 59 4.89 9.54 1.69
C LEU A 59 5.91 9.70 0.55
N ILE A 60 5.45 10.04 -0.64
CA ILE A 60 6.32 10.24 -1.79
C ILE A 60 7.32 11.38 -1.52
N SER A 61 6.85 12.48 -0.96
CA SER A 61 7.71 13.62 -0.62
C SER A 61 8.66 13.30 0.51
N LYS A 62 8.16 12.65 1.58
CA LYS A 62 8.95 12.38 2.78
C LYS A 62 10.10 11.42 2.52
N TYR A 63 9.87 10.40 1.70
CA TYR A 63 10.85 9.34 1.47
C TYR A 63 11.48 9.41 0.07
N HIS A 64 11.19 10.47 -0.69
CA HIS A 64 11.73 10.67 -2.04
C HIS A 64 11.44 9.49 -2.96
N LEU A 65 10.20 8.99 -2.90
CA LEU A 65 9.77 7.86 -3.71
C LEU A 65 9.58 8.28 -5.17
N LYS A 66 9.78 7.31 -6.08
CA LYS A 66 9.50 7.52 -7.50
C LYS A 66 8.09 7.04 -7.80
N PRO A 67 7.15 7.92 -8.20
CA PRO A 67 5.76 7.49 -8.43
C PRO A 67 5.64 6.36 -9.44
N GLU A 68 6.47 6.36 -10.49
CA GLU A 68 6.46 5.31 -11.52
C GLU A 68 6.94 3.96 -11.00
N ARG A 69 7.52 3.92 -9.80
CA ARG A 69 8.00 2.69 -9.15
C ARG A 69 7.30 2.44 -7.82
N THR A 70 6.19 3.12 -7.58
CA THR A 70 5.41 3.01 -6.35
C THR A 70 4.08 2.38 -6.67
N PHE A 71 3.65 1.43 -5.82
CA PHE A 71 2.43 0.64 -6.02
C PHE A 71 1.55 0.72 -4.79
N TYR A 72 0.25 0.78 -5.02
CA TYR A 72 -0.74 0.66 -3.95
C TYR A 72 -1.55 -0.62 -4.15
N ILE A 73 -1.58 -1.45 -3.13
CA ILE A 73 -2.28 -2.74 -3.15
C ILE A 73 -3.59 -2.59 -2.38
N GLY A 74 -4.70 -2.91 -3.01
CA GLY A 74 -6.01 -2.84 -2.38
C GLY A 74 -7.01 -3.75 -3.06
N ASP A 75 -8.17 -3.94 -2.42
CA ASP A 75 -9.20 -4.85 -2.91
C ASP A 75 -10.49 -4.14 -3.32
N ARG A 76 -10.51 -2.79 -3.33
CA ARG A 76 -11.70 -2.01 -3.66
C ARG A 76 -11.41 -1.02 -4.77
N THR A 77 -12.47 -0.63 -5.48
CA THR A 77 -12.38 0.41 -6.51
C THR A 77 -11.79 1.70 -5.94
N LEU A 78 -12.15 2.05 -4.71
CA LEU A 78 -11.62 3.22 -4.01
C LEU A 78 -10.09 3.21 -3.93
N ASP A 79 -9.49 2.05 -3.73
CA ASP A 79 -8.03 1.91 -3.64
C ASP A 79 -7.37 2.15 -5.00
N ILE A 80 -8.01 1.71 -6.08
CA ILE A 80 -7.52 1.95 -7.44
C ILE A 80 -7.61 3.43 -7.79
N GLU A 81 -8.72 4.07 -7.45
CA GLU A 81 -8.88 5.51 -7.64
C GLU A 81 -7.83 6.30 -6.87
N PHE A 82 -7.54 5.87 -5.64
CA PHE A 82 -6.49 6.48 -4.82
C PHE A 82 -5.14 6.41 -5.53
N ALA A 83 -4.77 5.24 -6.06
CA ALA A 83 -3.52 5.05 -6.78
C ALA A 83 -3.47 5.94 -8.03
N GLN A 84 -4.55 5.98 -8.81
CA GLN A 84 -4.63 6.81 -10.02
C GLN A 84 -4.47 8.29 -9.68
N ASN A 85 -5.19 8.77 -8.66
CA ASN A 85 -5.12 10.16 -8.24
C ASN A 85 -3.75 10.55 -7.69
N SER A 86 -3.01 9.57 -7.18
CA SER A 86 -1.67 9.77 -6.64
C SER A 86 -0.57 9.60 -7.69
N SER A 87 -0.95 9.28 -8.93
CA SER A 87 -0.02 9.01 -10.04
C SER A 87 0.92 7.84 -9.76
N ILE A 88 0.47 6.88 -8.97
CA ILE A 88 1.20 5.64 -8.70
C ILE A 88 0.44 4.46 -9.32
N GLN A 89 1.10 3.32 -9.40
CA GLN A 89 0.49 2.13 -9.98
C GLN A 89 -0.41 1.41 -8.98
N SER A 90 -1.42 0.71 -9.48
CA SER A 90 -2.34 -0.05 -8.65
C SER A 90 -2.14 -1.54 -8.83
N ILE A 91 -2.31 -2.29 -7.73
CA ILE A 91 -2.40 -3.75 -7.74
C ILE A 91 -3.74 -4.09 -7.10
N ASN A 92 -4.66 -4.66 -7.89
CA ASN A 92 -5.97 -5.04 -7.38
C ASN A 92 -5.89 -6.46 -6.81
N PHE A 93 -6.15 -6.57 -5.51
CA PHE A 93 -6.06 -7.82 -4.77
C PHE A 93 -7.48 -8.33 -4.48
N LEU A 94 -7.84 -9.48 -5.07
CA LEU A 94 -9.12 -10.16 -4.82
C LEU A 94 -10.38 -9.31 -5.06
N GLY A 95 -10.22 -8.10 -5.58
CA GLY A 95 -11.36 -7.23 -5.82
C GLY A 95 -12.10 -7.58 -7.10
N THR A 96 -13.27 -6.92 -7.29
CA THR A 96 -13.99 -7.00 -8.56
C THR A 96 -13.07 -6.54 -9.68
N PRO A 97 -12.97 -7.28 -10.81
CA PRO A 97 -12.12 -6.85 -11.92
C PRO A 97 -12.51 -5.45 -12.39
N VAL A 98 -11.51 -4.56 -12.41
CA VAL A 98 -11.67 -3.18 -12.83
C VAL A 98 -10.42 -2.78 -13.61
N ASP A 99 -10.46 -1.61 -14.23
CA ASP A 99 -9.29 -1.09 -14.94
C ASP A 99 -8.22 -0.71 -13.93
N CYS A 100 -7.13 -1.47 -13.90
CA CYS A 100 -6.01 -1.30 -12.98
C CYS A 100 -4.71 -1.72 -13.66
N ASN A 101 -3.57 -1.39 -13.04
CA ASN A 101 -2.27 -1.76 -13.59
C ASN A 101 -2.00 -3.26 -13.48
N HIS A 102 -2.32 -3.85 -12.32
CA HIS A 102 -2.08 -5.27 -12.06
C HIS A 102 -3.26 -5.87 -11.29
N GLN A 103 -3.52 -7.14 -11.54
CA GLN A 103 -4.58 -7.90 -10.87
C GLN A 103 -3.98 -9.16 -10.26
N ILE A 104 -4.19 -9.40 -8.95
CA ILE A 104 -3.68 -10.59 -8.28
C ILE A 104 -4.77 -11.23 -7.42
N SER A 105 -4.67 -12.54 -7.21
CA SER A 105 -5.56 -13.32 -6.34
C SER A 105 -4.89 -13.68 -5.01
N CYS A 106 -3.57 -13.60 -4.94
CA CYS A 106 -2.79 -13.98 -3.76
C CYS A 106 -1.60 -13.04 -3.66
N LEU A 107 -1.28 -12.61 -2.45
CA LEU A 107 -0.12 -11.71 -2.25
C LEU A 107 1.18 -12.35 -2.73
N ALA A 108 1.27 -13.68 -2.69
CA ALA A 108 2.44 -14.39 -3.20
C ALA A 108 2.65 -14.22 -4.71
N ASP A 109 1.65 -13.71 -5.44
CA ASP A 109 1.78 -13.44 -6.89
C ASP A 109 2.62 -12.19 -7.17
N ILE A 110 2.88 -11.33 -6.18
CA ILE A 110 3.59 -10.08 -6.38
C ILE A 110 4.99 -10.28 -6.98
N PRO A 111 5.81 -11.24 -6.50
CA PRO A 111 7.14 -11.43 -7.08
C PRO A 111 7.14 -11.80 -8.55
N SER A 112 6.05 -12.38 -9.07
CA SER A 112 5.96 -12.74 -10.48
C SER A 112 5.48 -11.62 -11.38
N LEU A 113 5.09 -10.47 -10.82
CA LEU A 113 4.76 -9.28 -11.60
C LEU A 113 6.03 -8.63 -12.13
N SER A 114 5.96 -8.08 -13.34
CA SER A 114 7.10 -7.34 -13.93
C SER A 114 7.10 -5.90 -13.38
N LEU A 115 7.53 -5.75 -12.15
CA LEU A 115 7.51 -4.45 -11.48
C LEU A 115 8.77 -3.63 -11.71
#